data_ed31c558cbf8bdd1eccc76456ccf5737
#
_entry.id   ed31c558cbf8bdd1eccc76456ccf5737
#
_cell.length_a   1.000
_cell.length_b   1.000
_cell.length_c   1.000
_cell.angle_alpha   90.00
_cell.angle_beta   90.00
_cell.angle_gamma   90.00
#
_symmetry.space_group_name_H-M   'P 1'
#
loop_
_entity.id
_entity.type
_entity.pdbx_description
1 polymer ?
#
loop_
_entity_poly.entity_id
_entity_poly.type
_entity_poly.pdbx_seq_one_letter_code
_entity_poly.pdbx_strand_id
1 'polypeptide(L)'
;MKGGPTALIHWLARRRKSLTWQIGFLFALISFLVIAAMGFSIDRMLASELLEANDVLLLGNMSLIRKRLTRLGPSEGVLTSPQFVEEAGMGYRKLALAVLDENRQILRASDEFNIPVSALPQQAIPIEALPDRIDNAVQRELRGRFGDLSRQWTAPDGRWYQVLLARVPSGAGAQPRPALIALSYDRSLPRELLARYRKGLIETLIASVLAAAALGVWAVRMVLKRARRIAATAGRISAHALNERLSLDDTPEEFLESTLAFNSMLDRLEDSFRRLSEFSSDLAHDLRTPINNLLGEAQVALSRPREAAEYRAVLESAVEEYERLSRMIENMLFLARADNAQAHAAPQWIDLREALGKILSYYELLAEERNIRLALEVRAQKGGEPRAWADELMLNRAVGNLLSNALRHGPPDCTVSVKALARGDGSAEIEVANPGSGIAAEHLPRIFDRFYRPCTSREESSAGSGLGLAIVKSIADLHGGRVGVRSEPGLETAFTLSFPAAGRA
;
A
#
# COMPACT_ATOMS: atom_id res chain seq x y z
N MET A 1 2.91 -6.76 -42.93
CA MET A 1 2.38 -6.69 -41.56
C MET A 1 1.43 -7.87 -41.35
N LYS A 2 1.96 -8.98 -40.84
CA LYS A 2 1.17 -10.19 -40.52
C LYS A 2 1.28 -10.46 -39.02
N GLY A 3 0.41 -9.81 -38.25
CA GLY A 3 0.21 -10.14 -36.83
C GLY A 3 -1.05 -10.98 -36.71
N GLY A 4 -0.89 -12.30 -36.60
CA GLY A 4 -2.00 -13.23 -36.50
C GLY A 4 -2.78 -13.06 -35.18
N PRO A 5 -3.96 -13.68 -35.04
CA PRO A 5 -4.85 -13.57 -33.87
C PRO A 5 -4.16 -13.93 -32.53
N THR A 6 -3.11 -14.72 -32.57
CA THR A 6 -2.28 -15.08 -31.40
C THR A 6 -1.50 -13.90 -30.81
N ALA A 7 -1.02 -12.96 -31.64
CA ALA A 7 -0.31 -11.76 -31.16
C ALA A 7 -1.27 -10.81 -30.40
N LEU A 8 -2.51 -10.71 -30.84
CA LEU A 8 -3.55 -9.92 -30.19
C LEU A 8 -3.93 -10.52 -28.82
N ILE A 9 -4.05 -11.83 -28.74
CA ILE A 9 -4.37 -12.57 -27.50
C ILE A 9 -3.22 -12.42 -26.49
N HIS A 10 -1.97 -12.56 -26.90
CA HIS A 10 -0.81 -12.34 -26.05
C HIS A 10 -0.66 -10.88 -25.61
N TRP A 11 -0.97 -9.91 -26.49
CA TRP A 11 -0.98 -8.49 -26.16
C TRP A 11 -2.07 -8.14 -25.13
N LEU A 12 -3.29 -8.68 -25.31
CA LEU A 12 -4.40 -8.55 -24.36
C LEU A 12 -4.12 -9.23 -23.03
N ALA A 13 -3.53 -10.42 -23.03
CA ALA A 13 -3.16 -11.15 -21.81
C ALA A 13 -2.10 -10.42 -20.97
N ARG A 14 -1.12 -9.78 -21.61
CA ARG A 14 -0.10 -8.96 -20.95
C ARG A 14 -0.67 -7.67 -20.35
N ARG A 15 -1.66 -7.06 -21.01
CA ARG A 15 -2.36 -5.87 -20.52
C ARG A 15 -3.33 -6.19 -19.37
N ARG A 16 -3.87 -7.41 -19.30
CA ARG A 16 -4.76 -7.86 -18.23
C ARG A 16 -4.08 -7.83 -16.85
N LYS A 17 -2.75 -7.91 -16.78
CA LYS A 17 -1.95 -7.77 -15.55
C LYS A 17 -1.61 -6.31 -15.21
N SER A 18 -1.92 -5.35 -16.08
CA SER A 18 -1.65 -3.93 -15.82
C SER A 18 -2.79 -3.32 -15.00
N LEU A 19 -2.46 -2.84 -13.81
CA LEU A 19 -3.39 -2.13 -12.92
C LEU A 19 -4.10 -0.97 -13.64
N THR A 20 -3.36 -0.26 -14.50
CA THR A 20 -3.91 0.83 -15.34
C THR A 20 -5.05 0.37 -16.22
N TRP A 21 -4.92 -0.83 -16.81
CA TRP A 21 -5.95 -1.38 -17.68
C TRP A 21 -7.17 -1.88 -16.89
N GLN A 22 -6.94 -2.52 -15.74
CA GLN A 22 -8.02 -3.01 -14.88
C GLN A 22 -8.88 -1.86 -14.36
N ILE A 23 -8.25 -0.81 -13.84
CA ILE A 23 -8.96 0.36 -13.30
C ILE A 23 -9.67 1.12 -14.44
N GLY A 24 -9.01 1.36 -15.58
CA GLY A 24 -9.63 2.00 -16.73
C GLY A 24 -10.84 1.23 -17.26
N PHE A 25 -10.75 -0.10 -17.34
CA PHE A 25 -11.86 -0.97 -17.72
C PHE A 25 -13.01 -0.93 -16.70
N LEU A 26 -12.69 -0.95 -15.41
CA LEU A 26 -13.69 -0.87 -14.35
C LEU A 26 -14.47 0.46 -14.40
N PHE A 27 -13.78 1.58 -14.58
CA PHE A 27 -14.42 2.89 -14.74
C PHE A 27 -15.32 2.94 -15.97
N ALA A 28 -14.84 2.41 -17.11
CA ALA A 28 -15.63 2.34 -18.33
C ALA A 28 -16.88 1.46 -18.15
N LEU A 29 -16.74 0.31 -17.48
CA LEU A 29 -17.84 -0.62 -17.20
C LEU A 29 -18.90 0.00 -16.28
N ILE A 30 -18.47 0.63 -15.18
CA ILE A 30 -19.39 1.28 -14.24
C ILE A 30 -20.13 2.42 -14.94
N SER A 31 -19.42 3.27 -15.69
CA SER A 31 -20.03 4.37 -16.46
C SER A 31 -21.03 3.85 -17.47
N PHE A 32 -20.68 2.78 -18.19
CA PHE A 32 -21.60 2.13 -19.14
C PHE A 32 -22.88 1.65 -18.44
N LEU A 33 -22.76 0.93 -17.31
CA LEU A 33 -23.92 0.39 -16.61
C LEU A 33 -24.85 1.49 -16.09
N VAL A 34 -24.27 2.55 -15.50
CA VAL A 34 -25.06 3.67 -14.97
C VAL A 34 -25.79 4.41 -16.07
N ILE A 35 -25.09 4.78 -17.16
CA ILE A 35 -25.68 5.56 -18.27
C ILE A 35 -26.67 4.70 -19.05
N ALA A 36 -26.38 3.40 -19.25
CA ALA A 36 -27.30 2.48 -19.92
C ALA A 36 -28.58 2.27 -19.11
N ALA A 37 -28.49 2.10 -17.79
CA ALA A 37 -29.65 1.96 -16.91
C ALA A 37 -30.50 3.23 -16.88
N MET A 38 -29.86 4.40 -16.82
CA MET A 38 -30.54 5.69 -16.87
C MET A 38 -31.21 5.90 -18.23
N GLY A 39 -30.50 5.65 -19.33
CA GLY A 39 -31.03 5.74 -20.68
C GLY A 39 -32.23 4.81 -20.91
N PHE A 40 -32.14 3.56 -20.43
CA PHE A 40 -33.24 2.60 -20.49
C PHE A 40 -34.46 3.04 -19.68
N SER A 41 -34.27 3.60 -18.48
CA SER A 41 -35.35 4.11 -17.64
C SER A 41 -36.06 5.28 -18.29
N ILE A 42 -35.31 6.25 -18.85
CA ILE A 42 -35.87 7.41 -19.53
C ILE A 42 -36.60 6.99 -20.81
N ASP A 43 -36.03 6.07 -21.61
CA ASP A 43 -36.69 5.56 -22.83
C ASP A 43 -38.02 4.90 -22.50
N ARG A 44 -38.06 4.06 -21.45
CA ARG A 44 -39.33 3.44 -20.99
C ARG A 44 -40.34 4.47 -20.51
N MET A 45 -39.91 5.43 -19.68
CA MET A 45 -40.79 6.48 -19.17
C MET A 45 -41.38 7.31 -20.33
N LEU A 46 -40.52 7.80 -21.24
CA LEU A 46 -40.94 8.60 -22.38
C LEU A 46 -41.86 7.82 -23.33
N ALA A 47 -41.57 6.56 -23.58
CA ALA A 47 -42.42 5.73 -24.41
C ALA A 47 -43.81 5.50 -23.79
N SER A 48 -43.89 5.27 -22.46
CA SER A 48 -45.18 5.09 -21.76
C SER A 48 -46.00 6.40 -21.75
N GLU A 49 -45.37 7.53 -21.42
CA GLU A 49 -46.08 8.82 -21.40
C GLU A 49 -46.62 9.22 -22.76
N LEU A 50 -45.87 9.00 -23.84
CA LEU A 50 -46.32 9.31 -25.18
C LEU A 50 -47.51 8.39 -25.62
N LEU A 51 -47.52 7.13 -25.17
CA LEU A 51 -48.65 6.23 -25.42
C LEU A 51 -49.91 6.68 -24.67
N GLU A 52 -49.78 7.01 -23.39
CA GLU A 52 -50.91 7.45 -22.57
C GLU A 52 -51.47 8.78 -23.04
N ALA A 53 -50.60 9.75 -23.38
CA ALA A 53 -51.02 11.05 -23.88
C ALA A 53 -51.87 10.97 -25.15
N ASN A 54 -51.55 10.03 -26.05
CA ASN A 54 -52.28 9.85 -27.29
C ASN A 54 -53.70 9.22 -27.08
N ASP A 55 -53.81 8.30 -26.14
CA ASP A 55 -55.12 7.74 -25.76
C ASP A 55 -56.02 8.82 -25.15
N VAL A 56 -55.45 9.64 -24.24
CA VAL A 56 -56.17 10.79 -23.65
C VAL A 56 -56.62 11.78 -24.71
N LEU A 57 -55.83 12.07 -25.72
CA LEU A 57 -56.14 12.94 -26.84
C LEU A 57 -57.31 12.38 -27.68
N LEU A 58 -57.26 11.11 -28.04
CA LEU A 58 -58.34 10.44 -28.82
C LEU A 58 -59.64 10.40 -28.02
N LEU A 59 -59.59 10.01 -26.76
CA LEU A 59 -60.78 9.98 -25.88
C LEU A 59 -61.34 11.38 -25.64
N GLY A 60 -60.47 12.38 -25.47
CA GLY A 60 -60.88 13.78 -25.30
C GLY A 60 -61.62 14.31 -26.52
N ASN A 61 -61.09 14.02 -27.74
CA ASN A 61 -61.79 14.41 -28.97
C ASN A 61 -63.11 13.66 -29.17
N MET A 62 -63.13 12.36 -28.81
CA MET A 62 -64.39 11.60 -28.86
C MET A 62 -65.42 12.15 -27.87
N SER A 63 -65.04 12.61 -26.69
CA SER A 63 -65.89 13.30 -25.73
C SER A 63 -66.45 14.62 -26.28
N LEU A 64 -65.64 15.37 -27.04
CA LEU A 64 -66.12 16.58 -27.72
C LEU A 64 -67.15 16.24 -28.84
N ILE A 65 -66.93 15.16 -29.58
CA ILE A 65 -67.90 14.65 -30.54
C ILE A 65 -69.20 14.27 -29.84
N ARG A 66 -69.16 13.60 -28.67
CA ARG A 66 -70.31 13.30 -27.86
C ARG A 66 -71.11 14.55 -27.51
N LYS A 67 -70.46 15.61 -26.99
CA LYS A 67 -71.12 16.87 -26.63
C LYS A 67 -71.80 17.55 -27.82
N ARG A 68 -71.19 17.49 -29.03
CA ARG A 68 -71.80 17.97 -30.25
C ARG A 68 -73.06 17.18 -30.62
N LEU A 69 -72.98 15.85 -30.58
CA LEU A 69 -74.10 15.02 -30.88
C LEU A 69 -75.26 15.19 -29.90
N THR A 70 -74.96 15.44 -28.62
CA THR A 70 -75.99 15.74 -27.62
C THR A 70 -76.76 17.05 -27.92
N ARG A 71 -76.07 18.02 -28.55
CA ARG A 71 -76.67 19.30 -28.93
C ARG A 71 -77.45 19.23 -30.25
N LEU A 72 -76.96 18.50 -31.22
CA LEU A 72 -77.51 18.43 -32.56
C LEU A 72 -78.55 17.32 -32.76
N GLY A 73 -78.61 16.36 -31.83
CA GLY A 73 -79.38 15.11 -31.94
C GLY A 73 -78.68 14.08 -32.86
N PRO A 74 -78.57 12.81 -32.39
CA PRO A 74 -77.83 11.77 -33.11
C PRO A 74 -78.66 11.21 -34.29
N SER A 75 -78.97 12.01 -35.29
CA SER A 75 -79.62 11.51 -36.52
C SER A 75 -78.55 11.11 -37.58
N GLU A 76 -78.90 10.12 -38.40
CA GLU A 76 -78.03 9.65 -39.47
C GLU A 76 -77.59 10.79 -40.42
N GLY A 77 -78.53 11.72 -40.73
CA GLY A 77 -78.23 12.88 -41.52
C GLY A 77 -77.23 13.87 -40.91
N VAL A 78 -77.20 13.96 -39.59
CA VAL A 78 -76.20 14.79 -38.86
C VAL A 78 -74.86 14.09 -38.87
N LEU A 79 -74.81 12.78 -38.63
CA LEU A 79 -73.55 12.03 -38.59
C LEU A 79 -72.85 11.96 -39.94
N THR A 80 -73.63 11.88 -41.04
CA THR A 80 -73.07 11.81 -42.42
C THR A 80 -72.93 13.18 -43.10
N SER A 81 -73.25 14.26 -42.38
CA SER A 81 -73.09 15.61 -42.97
C SER A 81 -71.61 15.98 -43.16
N PRO A 82 -71.28 16.60 -44.32
CA PRO A 82 -69.91 17.04 -44.57
C PRO A 82 -69.36 17.93 -43.45
N GLN A 83 -70.18 18.84 -43.00
CA GLN A 83 -69.82 19.78 -41.92
C GLN A 83 -69.42 19.08 -40.58
N PHE A 84 -70.16 18.03 -40.23
CA PHE A 84 -69.85 17.28 -39.03
C PHE A 84 -68.52 16.55 -39.10
N VAL A 85 -68.23 15.87 -40.24
CA VAL A 85 -67.03 15.08 -40.45
C VAL A 85 -65.79 15.97 -40.61
N GLU A 86 -65.90 17.11 -41.32
CA GLU A 86 -64.80 18.05 -41.52
C GLU A 86 -64.53 18.84 -40.24
N GLU A 87 -65.51 19.37 -39.55
CA GLU A 87 -65.33 20.17 -38.33
C GLU A 87 -64.84 19.32 -37.16
N ALA A 88 -65.23 18.03 -37.09
CA ALA A 88 -64.71 17.12 -36.09
C ALA A 88 -63.20 16.81 -36.31
N GLY A 89 -62.73 16.89 -37.55
CA GLY A 89 -61.30 16.76 -37.89
C GLY A 89 -60.51 18.07 -37.77
N MET A 90 -61.16 19.27 -37.85
CA MET A 90 -60.47 20.57 -37.89
C MET A 90 -59.77 21.01 -36.58
N GLY A 91 -60.06 20.36 -35.45
CA GLY A 91 -59.47 20.77 -34.14
C GLY A 91 -58.00 20.43 -33.95
N TYR A 92 -57.48 19.42 -34.66
CA TYR A 92 -56.12 18.96 -34.55
C TYR A 92 -55.59 18.47 -35.92
N ARG A 93 -54.57 19.09 -36.47
CA ARG A 93 -53.81 18.55 -37.60
C ARG A 93 -53.43 17.10 -37.34
N LYS A 94 -53.84 16.14 -38.16
CA LYS A 94 -53.58 14.72 -38.09
C LYS A 94 -54.63 13.85 -37.38
N LEU A 95 -55.80 14.39 -37.00
CA LEU A 95 -56.97 13.62 -36.60
C LEU A 95 -57.85 13.42 -37.82
N ALA A 96 -58.25 12.19 -38.06
CA ALA A 96 -59.19 11.83 -39.12
C ALA A 96 -60.34 11.04 -38.55
N LEU A 97 -61.56 11.28 -39.06
CA LEU A 97 -62.78 10.71 -38.59
C LEU A 97 -63.49 9.92 -39.72
N ALA A 98 -64.07 8.81 -39.35
CA ALA A 98 -64.99 8.09 -40.20
C ALA A 98 -66.25 7.66 -39.45
N VAL A 99 -67.37 7.76 -40.12
CA VAL A 99 -68.68 7.23 -39.64
C VAL A 99 -68.98 5.96 -40.41
N LEU A 100 -69.31 4.93 -39.65
CA LEU A 100 -69.63 3.59 -40.21
C LEU A 100 -71.01 3.11 -39.72
N ASP A 101 -71.59 2.20 -40.50
CA ASP A 101 -72.79 1.48 -40.09
C ASP A 101 -72.49 0.33 -39.10
N GLU A 102 -73.52 -0.41 -38.67
CA GLU A 102 -73.36 -1.58 -37.80
C GLU A 102 -72.49 -2.68 -38.45
N ASN A 103 -72.52 -2.81 -39.75
CA ASN A 103 -71.77 -3.77 -40.50
C ASN A 103 -70.34 -3.30 -40.80
N ARG A 104 -69.93 -2.18 -40.20
CA ARG A 104 -68.62 -1.53 -40.40
C ARG A 104 -68.39 -1.02 -41.83
N GLN A 105 -69.44 -0.76 -42.60
CA GLN A 105 -69.28 -0.08 -43.87
C GLN A 105 -69.15 1.39 -43.66
N ILE A 106 -68.17 2.02 -44.33
CA ILE A 106 -67.89 3.48 -44.20
C ILE A 106 -69.03 4.23 -44.86
N LEU A 107 -69.82 4.97 -44.10
CA LEU A 107 -70.86 5.82 -44.59
C LEU A 107 -70.29 7.18 -45.05
N ARG A 108 -69.34 7.71 -44.25
CA ARG A 108 -68.63 8.95 -44.59
C ARG A 108 -67.28 8.94 -43.88
N ALA A 109 -66.26 9.52 -44.50
CA ALA A 109 -64.96 9.71 -43.86
C ALA A 109 -64.38 11.07 -44.24
N SER A 110 -63.51 11.62 -43.38
CA SER A 110 -62.66 12.75 -43.73
C SER A 110 -61.59 12.35 -44.74
N ASP A 111 -61.14 13.28 -45.59
CA ASP A 111 -60.14 13.04 -46.64
C ASP A 111 -58.84 12.38 -46.15
N GLU A 112 -58.48 12.64 -44.86
CA GLU A 112 -57.30 12.10 -44.25
C GLU A 112 -57.48 10.70 -43.62
N PHE A 113 -58.72 10.10 -43.67
CA PHE A 113 -58.98 8.81 -43.06
C PHE A 113 -58.64 7.67 -44.04
N ASN A 114 -57.44 7.11 -43.86
CA ASN A 114 -56.91 6.02 -44.71
C ASN A 114 -56.81 4.67 -43.97
N ILE A 115 -57.68 4.42 -42.97
CA ILE A 115 -57.65 3.21 -42.17
C ILE A 115 -58.57 2.14 -42.78
N PRO A 116 -58.02 0.95 -43.14
CA PRO A 116 -58.92 -0.10 -43.65
C PRO A 116 -59.77 -0.68 -42.49
N VAL A 117 -60.95 -1.14 -42.87
CA VAL A 117 -61.95 -1.67 -41.89
C VAL A 117 -61.34 -2.83 -41.03
N SER A 118 -60.48 -3.63 -41.58
CA SER A 118 -59.77 -4.72 -40.88
C SER A 118 -58.83 -4.24 -39.77
N ALA A 119 -58.42 -2.98 -39.80
CA ALA A 119 -57.56 -2.37 -38.78
C ALA A 119 -58.33 -1.71 -37.65
N LEU A 120 -59.64 -1.58 -37.74
CA LEU A 120 -60.46 -0.99 -36.69
C LEU A 120 -60.45 -1.88 -35.41
N PRO A 121 -60.58 -1.27 -34.22
CA PRO A 121 -60.75 -2.02 -32.96
C PRO A 121 -61.95 -2.95 -33.02
N GLN A 122 -61.84 -4.16 -32.41
CA GLN A 122 -62.93 -5.13 -32.42
C GLN A 122 -64.09 -4.66 -31.54
N GLN A 123 -63.76 -4.00 -30.44
CA GLN A 123 -64.75 -3.44 -29.50
C GLN A 123 -64.94 -1.93 -29.74
N ALA A 124 -66.13 -1.47 -29.67
CA ALA A 124 -66.50 -0.07 -29.72
C ALA A 124 -66.95 0.41 -28.34
N ILE A 125 -66.43 1.54 -27.90
CA ILE A 125 -66.77 2.12 -26.62
C ILE A 125 -68.13 2.82 -26.76
N PRO A 126 -69.09 2.57 -25.86
CA PRO A 126 -70.34 3.36 -25.86
C PRO A 126 -70.04 4.82 -25.67
N ILE A 127 -70.48 5.70 -26.58
CA ILE A 127 -70.12 7.12 -26.53
C ILE A 127 -70.67 7.80 -25.25
N GLU A 128 -71.78 7.29 -24.71
CA GLU A 128 -72.36 7.75 -23.46
C GLU A 128 -71.50 7.45 -22.22
N ALA A 129 -70.63 6.44 -22.31
CA ALA A 129 -69.71 6.07 -21.22
C ALA A 129 -68.53 7.06 -21.09
N LEU A 130 -68.31 7.92 -22.07
CA LEU A 130 -67.24 8.90 -22.03
C LEU A 130 -67.62 10.10 -21.14
N PRO A 131 -66.86 10.46 -20.12
CA PRO A 131 -67.10 11.63 -19.30
C PRO A 131 -66.74 12.93 -20.06
N ASP A 132 -67.17 14.06 -19.49
CA ASP A 132 -66.95 15.40 -20.08
C ASP A 132 -65.49 15.84 -20.09
N ARG A 133 -64.72 15.33 -19.16
CA ARG A 133 -63.31 15.63 -19.04
C ARG A 133 -62.52 14.31 -18.96
N ILE A 134 -61.54 14.18 -19.81
CA ILE A 134 -60.67 13.03 -19.87
C ILE A 134 -59.33 13.39 -19.32
N ASP A 135 -58.84 12.64 -18.35
CA ASP A 135 -57.51 12.67 -17.82
C ASP A 135 -56.93 11.24 -17.71
N ASN A 136 -55.72 11.10 -17.25
CA ASN A 136 -55.04 9.78 -17.12
C ASN A 136 -55.74 8.85 -16.13
N ALA A 137 -56.47 9.36 -15.14
CA ALA A 137 -57.25 8.54 -14.20
C ALA A 137 -58.48 7.97 -14.87
N VAL A 138 -59.22 8.79 -15.58
CA VAL A 138 -60.40 8.40 -16.39
C VAL A 138 -59.97 7.40 -17.49
N GLN A 139 -58.89 7.63 -18.17
CA GLN A 139 -58.37 6.70 -19.16
C GLN A 139 -58.09 5.30 -18.57
N ARG A 140 -57.46 5.23 -17.38
CA ARG A 140 -57.21 3.96 -16.68
C ARG A 140 -58.49 3.24 -16.29
N GLU A 141 -59.47 3.99 -15.81
CA GLU A 141 -60.80 3.46 -15.48
C GLU A 141 -61.48 2.89 -16.71
N LEU A 142 -61.51 3.64 -17.82
CA LEU A 142 -62.11 3.20 -19.09
C LEU A 142 -61.39 1.97 -19.66
N ARG A 143 -60.05 1.92 -19.58
CA ARG A 143 -59.27 0.76 -19.97
C ARG A 143 -59.56 -0.45 -19.08
N GLY A 144 -59.74 -0.26 -17.79
CA GLY A 144 -60.18 -1.35 -16.87
C GLY A 144 -61.55 -1.89 -17.20
N ARG A 145 -62.44 -1.05 -17.68
CA ARG A 145 -63.83 -1.42 -18.01
C ARG A 145 -64.02 -1.99 -19.43
N PHE A 146 -63.29 -1.46 -20.42
CA PHE A 146 -63.50 -1.76 -21.83
C PHE A 146 -62.27 -2.45 -22.51
N GLY A 147 -61.23 -2.71 -21.76
CA GLY A 147 -60.00 -3.29 -22.30
C GLY A 147 -59.18 -2.28 -23.14
N ASP A 148 -58.55 -2.77 -24.19
CA ASP A 148 -57.75 -1.90 -25.07
C ASP A 148 -58.68 -0.90 -25.81
N LEU A 149 -58.59 0.37 -25.41
CA LEU A 149 -59.44 1.44 -25.89
C LEU A 149 -59.14 1.80 -27.35
N SER A 150 -57.91 1.63 -27.78
CA SER A 150 -57.46 1.99 -29.12
C SER A 150 -56.60 0.87 -29.73
N ARG A 151 -56.62 0.76 -31.06
CA ARG A 151 -55.80 -0.19 -31.80
C ARG A 151 -54.75 0.57 -32.61
N GLN A 152 -53.53 0.02 -32.61
CA GLN A 152 -52.45 0.53 -33.44
C GLN A 152 -52.45 -0.17 -34.80
N TRP A 153 -52.25 0.60 -35.86
CA TRP A 153 -52.12 0.10 -37.21
C TRP A 153 -50.99 0.82 -37.97
N THR A 154 -50.27 0.06 -38.76
CA THR A 154 -49.18 0.57 -39.63
C THR A 154 -49.66 0.54 -41.05
N ALA A 155 -49.66 1.69 -41.71
CA ALA A 155 -50.02 1.80 -43.10
C ALA A 155 -48.91 1.26 -44.02
N PRO A 156 -49.21 0.84 -45.25
CA PRO A 156 -48.18 0.39 -46.21
C PRO A 156 -47.11 1.43 -46.55
N ASP A 157 -47.42 2.73 -46.40
CA ASP A 157 -46.49 3.84 -46.55
C ASP A 157 -45.57 4.05 -45.32
N GLY A 158 -45.67 3.19 -44.32
CA GLY A 158 -44.89 3.24 -43.09
C GLY A 158 -45.42 4.19 -42.00
N ARG A 159 -46.51 4.92 -42.26
CA ARG A 159 -47.15 5.75 -41.27
C ARG A 159 -47.85 4.90 -40.17
N TRP A 160 -47.90 5.44 -38.97
CA TRP A 160 -48.46 4.77 -37.81
C TRP A 160 -49.68 5.52 -37.32
N TYR A 161 -50.77 4.76 -37.22
CA TYR A 161 -52.04 5.33 -36.77
C TYR A 161 -52.46 4.62 -35.46
N GLN A 162 -53.10 5.39 -34.61
CA GLN A 162 -53.85 4.89 -33.44
C GLN A 162 -55.33 5.20 -33.66
N VAL A 163 -56.14 4.17 -33.53
CA VAL A 163 -57.55 4.22 -33.91
C VAL A 163 -58.43 3.89 -32.71
N LEU A 164 -59.39 4.78 -32.42
CA LEU A 164 -60.42 4.63 -31.39
C LEU A 164 -61.76 4.41 -32.09
N LEU A 165 -62.59 3.46 -31.62
CA LEU A 165 -63.92 3.21 -32.17
C LEU A 165 -64.96 3.43 -31.06
N ALA A 166 -65.93 4.28 -31.36
CA ALA A 166 -67.09 4.52 -30.47
C ALA A 166 -68.42 4.16 -31.13
N ARG A 167 -69.33 3.61 -30.32
CA ARG A 167 -70.68 3.31 -30.71
C ARG A 167 -71.60 4.46 -30.34
N VAL A 168 -72.40 4.95 -31.29
CA VAL A 168 -73.33 6.06 -31.12
C VAL A 168 -74.75 5.55 -31.46
N PRO A 169 -75.73 5.76 -30.58
CA PRO A 169 -77.12 5.53 -30.93
C PRO A 169 -77.55 6.52 -32.05
N SER A 170 -78.01 6.02 -33.19
CA SER A 170 -78.42 6.87 -34.31
C SER A 170 -79.87 6.53 -34.74
N GLY A 171 -80.68 7.54 -34.88
CA GLY A 171 -82.05 7.41 -35.44
C GLY A 171 -83.12 8.14 -34.60
N ALA A 172 -84.10 8.79 -35.26
CA ALA A 172 -85.21 9.47 -34.66
C ALA A 172 -86.47 8.63 -34.63
N GLY A 173 -86.40 7.31 -34.46
CA GLY A 173 -87.53 6.39 -34.49
C GLY A 173 -87.52 5.37 -33.36
N ALA A 174 -88.59 4.54 -33.27
CA ALA A 174 -88.76 3.52 -32.23
C ALA A 174 -87.67 2.41 -32.22
N GLN A 175 -86.79 2.35 -33.19
CA GLN A 175 -85.58 1.48 -33.23
C GLN A 175 -84.39 2.27 -33.77
N PRO A 176 -83.62 2.91 -32.90
CA PRO A 176 -82.40 3.60 -33.31
C PRO A 176 -81.40 2.57 -33.82
N ARG A 177 -80.88 2.74 -35.05
CA ARG A 177 -79.78 1.91 -35.58
C ARG A 177 -78.48 2.46 -35.04
N PRO A 178 -77.61 1.70 -34.40
CA PRO A 178 -76.35 2.17 -33.91
C PRO A 178 -75.39 2.49 -35.05
N ALA A 179 -74.73 3.64 -35.00
CA ALA A 179 -73.61 3.99 -35.86
C ALA A 179 -72.31 3.88 -35.10
N LEU A 180 -71.23 3.65 -35.86
CA LEU A 180 -69.84 3.63 -35.31
C LEU A 180 -69.10 4.86 -35.78
N ILE A 181 -68.36 5.49 -34.88
CA ILE A 181 -67.45 6.58 -35.16
C ILE A 181 -66.02 6.07 -34.94
N ALA A 182 -65.21 6.04 -35.96
CA ALA A 182 -63.78 5.77 -35.88
C ALA A 182 -63.02 7.08 -35.89
N LEU A 183 -62.16 7.27 -34.93
CA LEU A 183 -61.25 8.38 -34.82
C LEU A 183 -59.83 7.89 -34.92
N SER A 184 -59.07 8.37 -35.84
CA SER A 184 -57.64 8.01 -36.03
C SER A 184 -56.71 9.18 -35.82
N TYR A 185 -55.53 8.87 -35.28
CA TYR A 185 -54.48 9.84 -35.05
C TYR A 185 -53.15 9.34 -35.66
N ASP A 186 -52.48 10.15 -36.47
CA ASP A 186 -51.19 9.83 -37.06
C ASP A 186 -50.05 10.03 -36.04
N ARG A 187 -49.39 8.96 -35.68
CA ARG A 187 -48.29 8.89 -34.68
C ARG A 187 -46.88 8.91 -35.31
N SER A 188 -46.75 9.13 -36.57
CA SER A 188 -45.45 9.05 -37.28
C SER A 188 -44.45 10.06 -36.69
N LEU A 189 -44.88 11.30 -36.38
CA LEU A 189 -43.99 12.33 -35.82
C LEU A 189 -43.45 12.02 -34.43
N PRO A 190 -44.26 11.59 -33.44
CA PRO A 190 -43.76 11.15 -32.14
C PRO A 190 -42.73 10.04 -32.22
N ARG A 191 -42.89 9.09 -33.15
CA ARG A 191 -41.97 7.99 -33.38
C ARG A 191 -40.65 8.43 -33.98
N GLU A 192 -40.64 9.34 -34.91
CA GLU A 192 -39.41 9.90 -35.48
C GLU A 192 -38.61 10.66 -34.42
N LEU A 193 -39.29 11.41 -33.56
CA LEU A 193 -38.65 12.09 -32.42
C LEU A 193 -38.02 11.11 -31.44
N LEU A 194 -38.73 10.00 -31.11
CA LEU A 194 -38.17 8.94 -30.26
C LEU A 194 -36.97 8.27 -30.92
N ALA A 195 -37.01 8.00 -32.22
CA ALA A 195 -35.89 7.41 -32.93
C ALA A 195 -34.65 8.32 -32.95
N ARG A 196 -34.82 9.63 -33.15
CA ARG A 196 -33.74 10.63 -33.04
C ARG A 196 -33.19 10.70 -31.60
N TYR A 197 -34.06 10.70 -30.62
CA TYR A 197 -33.66 10.69 -29.23
C TYR A 197 -32.85 9.45 -28.86
N ARG A 198 -33.30 8.23 -29.30
CA ARG A 198 -32.56 6.99 -29.08
C ARG A 198 -31.18 7.00 -29.75
N LYS A 199 -31.09 7.55 -30.97
CA LYS A 199 -29.81 7.72 -31.62
C LYS A 199 -28.87 8.63 -30.83
N GLY A 200 -29.37 9.78 -30.37
CA GLY A 200 -28.60 10.69 -29.51
C GLY A 200 -28.16 10.07 -28.17
N LEU A 201 -29.02 9.25 -27.55
CA LEU A 201 -28.66 8.49 -26.35
C LEU A 201 -27.49 7.52 -26.60
N ILE A 202 -27.53 6.78 -27.70
CA ILE A 202 -26.46 5.83 -28.07
C ILE A 202 -25.14 6.57 -28.31
N GLU A 203 -25.18 7.68 -29.04
CA GLU A 203 -23.99 8.51 -29.31
C GLU A 203 -23.41 9.07 -28.00
N THR A 204 -24.25 9.57 -27.11
CA THR A 204 -23.83 10.08 -25.80
C THR A 204 -23.26 8.96 -24.92
N LEU A 205 -23.85 7.77 -24.93
CA LEU A 205 -23.37 6.61 -24.21
C LEU A 205 -21.96 6.23 -24.66
N ILE A 206 -21.75 6.12 -25.98
CA ILE A 206 -20.42 5.80 -26.54
C ILE A 206 -19.39 6.86 -26.16
N ALA A 207 -19.73 8.15 -26.33
CA ALA A 207 -18.82 9.24 -25.99
C ALA A 207 -18.46 9.25 -24.49
N SER A 208 -19.45 9.03 -23.62
CA SER A 208 -19.24 8.99 -22.17
C SER A 208 -18.37 7.83 -21.73
N VAL A 209 -18.55 6.64 -22.30
CA VAL A 209 -17.71 5.46 -22.00
C VAL A 209 -16.28 5.70 -22.45
N LEU A 210 -16.06 6.27 -23.63
CA LEU A 210 -14.73 6.61 -24.12
C LEU A 210 -14.05 7.66 -23.24
N ALA A 211 -14.77 8.70 -22.85
CA ALA A 211 -14.28 9.74 -21.97
C ALA A 211 -13.90 9.17 -20.59
N ALA A 212 -14.77 8.34 -20.00
CA ALA A 212 -14.50 7.68 -18.72
C ALA A 212 -13.28 6.76 -18.77
N ALA A 213 -13.12 6.00 -19.85
CA ALA A 213 -11.95 5.15 -20.07
C ALA A 213 -10.66 5.98 -20.21
N ALA A 214 -10.70 7.08 -20.96
CA ALA A 214 -9.56 7.98 -21.14
C ALA A 214 -9.14 8.65 -19.81
N LEU A 215 -10.11 9.17 -19.05
CA LEU A 215 -9.88 9.76 -17.73
C LEU A 215 -9.33 8.75 -16.74
N GLY A 216 -9.88 7.53 -16.70
CA GLY A 216 -9.38 6.45 -15.85
C GLY A 216 -7.92 6.10 -16.15
N VAL A 217 -7.59 5.94 -17.42
CA VAL A 217 -6.20 5.67 -17.86
C VAL A 217 -5.27 6.83 -17.51
N TRP A 218 -5.71 8.08 -17.70
CA TRP A 218 -4.93 9.27 -17.36
C TRP A 218 -4.65 9.36 -15.85
N ALA A 219 -5.68 9.20 -15.02
CA ALA A 219 -5.55 9.25 -13.56
C ALA A 219 -4.57 8.19 -13.03
N VAL A 220 -4.71 6.93 -13.50
CA VAL A 220 -3.81 5.85 -13.08
C VAL A 220 -2.38 6.09 -13.55
N ARG A 221 -2.19 6.59 -14.78
CA ARG A 221 -0.83 6.94 -15.26
C ARG A 221 -0.19 8.04 -14.42
N MET A 222 -0.97 9.01 -13.98
CA MET A 222 -0.49 10.11 -13.12
C MET A 222 0.02 9.57 -11.78
N VAL A 223 -0.74 8.71 -11.11
CA VAL A 223 -0.36 8.07 -9.84
C VAL A 223 0.85 7.14 -10.02
N LEU A 224 0.83 6.27 -11.04
CA LEU A 224 1.93 5.33 -11.30
C LEU A 224 3.23 6.03 -11.72
N LYS A 225 3.18 7.22 -12.31
CA LYS A 225 4.39 7.99 -12.63
C LYS A 225 5.16 8.37 -11.35
N ARG A 226 4.45 8.73 -10.28
CA ARG A 226 5.07 9.03 -8.98
C ARG A 226 5.67 7.78 -8.33
N ALA A 227 4.93 6.68 -8.28
CA ALA A 227 5.43 5.41 -7.75
C ALA A 227 6.67 4.89 -8.52
N ARG A 228 6.71 5.07 -9.84
CA ARG A 228 7.88 4.70 -10.66
C ARG A 228 9.10 5.56 -10.37
N ARG A 229 8.95 6.83 -10.01
CA ARG A 229 10.07 7.69 -9.59
C ARG A 229 10.69 7.16 -8.29
N ILE A 230 9.87 6.82 -7.29
CA ILE A 230 10.33 6.22 -6.05
C ILE A 230 11.11 4.93 -6.33
N ALA A 231 10.56 4.02 -7.13
CA ALA A 231 11.23 2.78 -7.51
C ALA A 231 12.54 3.01 -8.30
N ALA A 232 12.58 4.02 -9.18
CA ALA A 232 13.78 4.35 -9.94
C ALA A 232 14.88 4.94 -9.06
N THR A 233 14.54 5.77 -8.05
CA THR A 233 15.51 6.28 -7.07
C THR A 233 16.02 5.14 -6.20
N ALA A 234 15.12 4.29 -5.69
CA ALA A 234 15.52 3.09 -4.94
C ALA A 234 16.46 2.15 -5.73
N GLY A 235 16.24 2.02 -7.04
CA GLY A 235 17.09 1.20 -7.93
C GLY A 235 18.47 1.81 -8.23
N ARG A 236 18.68 3.10 -7.97
CA ARG A 236 19.99 3.76 -8.14
C ARG A 236 20.85 3.71 -6.87
N ILE A 237 20.21 3.46 -5.73
CA ILE A 237 20.91 3.35 -4.46
C ILE A 237 21.82 2.12 -4.52
N SER A 238 23.11 2.36 -4.36
CA SER A 238 24.16 1.37 -4.33
C SER A 238 25.06 1.63 -3.13
N ALA A 239 26.01 0.74 -2.85
CA ALA A 239 26.96 0.93 -1.76
C ALA A 239 27.75 2.28 -1.82
N HIS A 240 27.86 2.88 -3.01
CA HIS A 240 28.54 4.15 -3.22
C HIS A 240 27.59 5.38 -3.15
N ALA A 241 26.28 5.15 -3.05
CA ALA A 241 25.25 6.19 -3.07
C ALA A 241 24.19 5.96 -1.97
N LEU A 242 24.64 5.49 -0.80
CA LEU A 242 23.76 5.26 0.36
C LEU A 242 23.27 6.55 1.02
N ASN A 243 23.88 7.69 0.68
CA ASN A 243 23.48 9.01 1.18
C ASN A 243 22.27 9.62 0.46
N GLU A 244 21.82 9.02 -0.67
CA GLU A 244 20.60 9.47 -1.32
C GLU A 244 19.37 9.09 -0.46
N ARG A 245 18.41 10.03 -0.39
CA ARG A 245 17.12 9.82 0.31
C ARG A 245 15.97 10.10 -0.65
N LEU A 246 14.85 9.40 -0.42
CA LEU A 246 13.60 9.71 -1.10
C LEU A 246 13.03 11.01 -0.54
N SER A 247 12.69 11.95 -1.44
CA SER A 247 12.08 13.23 -1.06
C SER A 247 10.68 13.01 -0.46
N LEU A 248 10.42 13.65 0.66
CA LEU A 248 9.11 13.62 1.32
C LEU A 248 8.13 14.63 0.70
N ASP A 249 8.64 15.75 0.16
CA ASP A 249 7.82 16.85 -0.38
C ASP A 249 7.04 16.44 -1.63
N ASP A 250 7.60 15.53 -2.45
CA ASP A 250 6.97 15.01 -3.67
C ASP A 250 6.20 13.68 -3.44
N THR A 251 6.15 13.20 -2.20
CA THR A 251 5.54 11.90 -1.86
C THR A 251 4.07 12.07 -1.54
N PRO A 252 3.13 11.37 -2.23
CA PRO A 252 1.73 11.33 -1.84
C PRO A 252 1.56 10.77 -0.43
N GLU A 253 0.51 11.22 0.26
CA GLU A 253 0.22 10.86 1.65
C GLU A 253 0.15 9.32 1.84
N GLU A 254 -0.40 8.61 0.85
CA GLU A 254 -0.53 7.15 0.84
C GLU A 254 0.82 6.41 0.80
N PHE A 255 1.89 7.07 0.36
CA PHE A 255 3.25 6.51 0.29
C PHE A 255 4.19 7.07 1.36
N LEU A 256 3.73 8.01 2.19
CA LEU A 256 4.58 8.71 3.16
C LEU A 256 5.19 7.74 4.18
N GLU A 257 4.38 6.86 4.76
CA GLU A 257 4.84 5.85 5.72
C GLU A 257 5.89 4.92 5.10
N SER A 258 5.62 4.43 3.89
CA SER A 258 6.56 3.58 3.16
C SER A 258 7.87 4.29 2.84
N THR A 259 7.81 5.58 2.50
CA THR A 259 9.00 6.39 2.20
C THR A 259 9.83 6.65 3.45
N LEU A 260 9.19 6.93 4.59
CA LEU A 260 9.86 7.08 5.88
C LEU A 260 10.53 5.78 6.32
N ALA A 261 9.83 4.66 6.22
CA ALA A 261 10.39 3.34 6.55
C ALA A 261 11.60 2.99 5.65
N PHE A 262 11.51 3.31 4.37
CA PHE A 262 12.62 3.10 3.43
C PHE A 262 13.83 3.99 3.76
N ASN A 263 13.63 5.27 4.03
CA ASN A 263 14.71 6.18 4.43
C ASN A 263 15.37 5.73 5.74
N SER A 264 14.58 5.28 6.73
CA SER A 264 15.11 4.71 7.98
C SER A 264 15.94 3.45 7.75
N MET A 265 15.53 2.60 6.80
CA MET A 265 16.35 1.44 6.39
C MET A 265 17.69 1.89 5.77
N LEU A 266 17.66 2.92 4.92
CA LEU A 266 18.88 3.49 4.32
C LEU A 266 19.82 4.07 5.37
N ASP A 267 19.30 4.77 6.39
CA ASP A 267 20.10 5.30 7.50
C ASP A 267 20.86 4.16 8.20
N ARG A 268 20.15 3.07 8.49
CA ARG A 268 20.74 1.88 9.13
C ARG A 268 21.80 1.21 8.26
N LEU A 269 21.57 1.14 6.94
CA LEU A 269 22.52 0.57 6.00
C LEU A 269 23.77 1.45 5.86
N GLU A 270 23.60 2.76 5.74
CA GLU A 270 24.70 3.73 5.68
C GLU A 270 25.58 3.65 6.93
N ASP A 271 24.97 3.63 8.11
CA ASP A 271 25.67 3.49 9.39
C ASP A 271 26.43 2.15 9.49
N SER A 272 25.84 1.08 9.00
CA SER A 272 26.47 -0.24 8.99
C SER A 272 27.66 -0.29 8.03
N PHE A 273 27.49 0.31 6.85
CA PHE A 273 28.57 0.36 5.84
C PHE A 273 29.71 1.26 6.26
N ARG A 274 29.41 2.41 6.91
CA ARG A 274 30.42 3.30 7.47
C ARG A 274 31.25 2.57 8.54
N ARG A 275 30.58 1.91 9.51
CA ARG A 275 31.28 1.10 10.53
C ARG A 275 32.16 0.00 9.93
N LEU A 276 31.68 -0.67 8.89
CA LEU A 276 32.48 -1.70 8.20
C LEU A 276 33.70 -1.11 7.48
N SER A 277 33.54 0.06 6.85
CA SER A 277 34.63 0.75 6.17
C SER A 277 35.68 1.25 7.14
N GLU A 278 35.28 1.89 8.23
CA GLU A 278 36.17 2.32 9.32
C GLU A 278 36.93 1.12 9.90
N PHE A 279 36.22 0.03 10.25
CA PHE A 279 36.82 -1.20 10.74
C PHE A 279 37.86 -1.78 9.77
N SER A 280 37.57 -1.81 8.48
CA SER A 280 38.47 -2.34 7.48
C SER A 280 39.74 -1.47 7.31
N SER A 281 39.59 -0.15 7.40
CA SER A 281 40.68 0.81 7.34
C SER A 281 41.62 0.67 8.54
N ASP A 282 41.02 0.62 9.75
CA ASP A 282 41.78 0.48 11.01
C ASP A 282 42.50 -0.86 11.06
N LEU A 283 41.84 -1.94 10.64
CA LEU A 283 42.44 -3.28 10.50
C LEU A 283 43.70 -3.25 9.61
N ALA A 284 43.55 -2.63 8.41
CA ALA A 284 44.66 -2.58 7.45
C ALA A 284 45.82 -1.76 7.99
N HIS A 285 45.55 -0.69 8.73
CA HIS A 285 46.57 0.15 9.35
C HIS A 285 47.33 -0.62 10.44
N ASP A 286 46.63 -1.25 11.37
CA ASP A 286 47.22 -1.93 12.53
C ASP A 286 47.93 -3.23 12.20
N LEU A 287 47.54 -3.91 11.11
CA LEU A 287 48.30 -5.06 10.60
C LEU A 287 49.53 -4.63 9.83
N ARG A 288 49.52 -3.50 9.13
CA ARG A 288 50.66 -3.05 8.34
C ARG A 288 51.89 -2.77 9.20
N THR A 289 51.70 -2.19 10.38
CA THR A 289 52.84 -1.80 11.26
C THR A 289 53.68 -2.98 11.71
N PRO A 290 53.12 -4.03 12.35
CA PRO A 290 53.90 -5.19 12.78
C PRO A 290 54.49 -5.97 11.61
N ILE A 291 53.76 -6.08 10.49
CA ILE A 291 54.30 -6.74 9.29
C ILE A 291 55.49 -5.99 8.72
N ASN A 292 55.43 -4.66 8.65
CA ASN A 292 56.58 -3.85 8.19
C ASN A 292 57.78 -3.94 9.15
N ASN A 293 57.54 -4.02 10.47
CA ASN A 293 58.60 -4.19 11.46
C ASN A 293 59.29 -5.55 11.28
N LEU A 294 58.53 -6.65 11.20
CA LEU A 294 59.05 -7.99 10.91
C LEU A 294 59.86 -8.05 9.60
N LEU A 295 59.33 -7.41 8.54
CA LEU A 295 60.00 -7.35 7.25
C LEU A 295 61.32 -6.57 7.37
N GLY A 296 61.32 -5.43 8.07
CA GLY A 296 62.46 -4.60 8.30
C GLY A 296 63.56 -5.34 9.09
N GLU A 297 63.18 -5.98 10.22
CA GLU A 297 64.11 -6.77 11.03
C GLU A 297 64.71 -7.93 10.24
N ALA A 298 63.90 -8.64 9.45
CA ALA A 298 64.39 -9.72 8.59
C ALA A 298 65.33 -9.20 7.50
N GLN A 299 65.03 -8.07 6.85
CA GLN A 299 65.87 -7.44 5.85
C GLN A 299 67.20 -6.97 6.46
N VAL A 300 67.19 -6.39 7.65
CA VAL A 300 68.38 -5.95 8.36
C VAL A 300 69.22 -7.16 8.80
N ALA A 301 68.59 -8.26 9.26
CA ALA A 301 69.28 -9.48 9.61
C ALA A 301 70.00 -10.13 8.40
N LEU A 302 69.38 -10.04 7.22
CA LEU A 302 69.90 -10.61 5.96
C LEU A 302 70.91 -9.70 5.24
N SER A 303 71.04 -8.42 5.62
CA SER A 303 71.86 -7.43 4.92
C SER A 303 73.36 -7.69 5.06
N ARG A 304 73.78 -8.44 6.06
CA ARG A 304 75.18 -8.84 6.32
C ARG A 304 75.23 -10.16 7.12
N PRO A 305 76.32 -10.96 7.00
CA PRO A 305 76.53 -12.08 7.90
C PRO A 305 76.55 -11.67 9.37
N ARG A 306 75.90 -12.47 10.24
CA ARG A 306 75.81 -12.23 11.66
C ARG A 306 76.14 -13.47 12.46
N GLU A 307 76.41 -13.30 13.74
CA GLU A 307 76.58 -14.43 14.64
C GLU A 307 75.26 -15.19 14.87
N ALA A 308 75.34 -16.50 15.13
CA ALA A 308 74.15 -17.34 15.36
C ALA A 308 73.26 -16.81 16.48
N ALA A 309 73.80 -16.20 17.50
CA ALA A 309 73.07 -15.58 18.64
C ALA A 309 72.25 -14.39 18.16
N GLU A 310 72.74 -13.57 17.25
CA GLU A 310 71.99 -12.42 16.70
C GLU A 310 70.81 -12.89 15.83
N TYR A 311 71.01 -13.93 15.00
CA TYR A 311 69.91 -14.53 14.23
C TYR A 311 68.83 -15.10 15.16
N ARG A 312 69.25 -15.76 16.25
CA ARG A 312 68.34 -16.31 17.25
C ARG A 312 67.49 -15.23 17.91
N ALA A 313 68.08 -14.12 18.31
CA ALA A 313 67.37 -12.99 18.91
C ALA A 313 66.34 -12.38 17.95
N VAL A 314 66.69 -12.26 16.63
CA VAL A 314 65.74 -11.79 15.62
C VAL A 314 64.58 -12.79 15.43
N LEU A 315 64.85 -14.09 15.45
CA LEU A 315 63.79 -15.11 15.36
C LEU A 315 62.90 -15.13 16.60
N GLU A 316 63.46 -14.95 17.80
CA GLU A 316 62.72 -14.86 19.06
C GLU A 316 61.80 -13.61 19.04
N SER A 317 62.29 -12.43 18.62
CA SER A 317 61.50 -11.22 18.42
C SER A 317 60.38 -11.45 17.37
N ALA A 318 60.71 -12.14 16.27
CA ALA A 318 59.72 -12.45 15.25
C ALA A 318 58.57 -13.37 15.76
N VAL A 319 58.91 -14.39 16.58
CA VAL A 319 57.91 -15.27 17.19
C VAL A 319 56.97 -14.47 18.09
N GLU A 320 57.48 -13.59 18.95
CA GLU A 320 56.65 -12.74 19.81
C GLU A 320 55.68 -11.85 19.01
N GLU A 321 56.14 -11.27 17.90
CA GLU A 321 55.30 -10.42 17.04
C GLU A 321 54.26 -11.22 16.25
N TYR A 322 54.58 -12.47 15.83
CA TYR A 322 53.59 -13.37 15.22
C TYR A 322 52.50 -13.78 16.23
N GLU A 323 52.85 -14.09 17.46
CA GLU A 323 51.88 -14.38 18.52
C GLU A 323 50.98 -13.18 18.84
N ARG A 324 51.55 -11.98 18.80
CA ARG A 324 50.82 -10.75 18.97
C ARG A 324 49.81 -10.53 17.83
N LEU A 325 50.24 -10.75 16.58
CA LEU A 325 49.36 -10.71 15.41
C LEU A 325 48.27 -11.77 15.48
N SER A 326 48.57 -12.98 15.89
CA SER A 326 47.57 -14.04 16.08
C SER A 326 46.47 -13.62 17.08
N ARG A 327 46.89 -13.13 18.27
CA ARG A 327 45.95 -12.63 19.27
C ARG A 327 45.13 -11.46 18.76
N MET A 328 45.71 -10.57 17.96
CA MET A 328 44.98 -9.45 17.36
C MET A 328 43.89 -9.96 16.39
N ILE A 329 44.21 -10.91 15.52
CA ILE A 329 43.27 -11.53 14.57
C ILE A 329 42.12 -12.23 15.32
N GLU A 330 42.42 -13.00 16.35
CA GLU A 330 41.41 -13.67 17.19
C GLU A 330 40.46 -12.68 17.87
N ASN A 331 41.02 -11.56 18.35
CA ASN A 331 40.26 -10.49 18.96
C ASN A 331 39.32 -9.81 17.95
N MET A 332 39.79 -9.57 16.74
CA MET A 332 39.00 -9.00 15.64
C MET A 332 37.88 -9.95 15.19
N LEU A 333 38.18 -11.23 15.02
CA LEU A 333 37.16 -12.23 14.65
C LEU A 333 36.08 -12.35 15.73
N PHE A 334 36.46 -12.26 17.00
CA PHE A 334 35.49 -12.25 18.07
C PHE A 334 34.57 -11.02 18.00
N LEU A 335 35.11 -9.82 17.83
CA LEU A 335 34.34 -8.59 17.72
C LEU A 335 33.41 -8.60 16.50
N ALA A 336 33.90 -9.10 15.36
CA ALA A 336 33.09 -9.25 14.15
C ALA A 336 31.90 -10.20 14.33
N ARG A 337 32.11 -11.32 15.06
CA ARG A 337 31.02 -12.27 15.38
C ARG A 337 30.03 -11.68 16.37
N ALA A 338 30.50 -10.93 17.37
CA ALA A 338 29.66 -10.27 18.36
C ALA A 338 28.71 -9.24 17.72
N ASP A 339 29.23 -8.42 16.80
CA ASP A 339 28.43 -7.42 16.08
C ASP A 339 27.34 -8.01 15.18
N ASN A 340 27.62 -9.15 14.58
CA ASN A 340 26.69 -9.81 13.65
C ASN A 340 25.68 -10.74 14.35
N ALA A 341 25.54 -10.63 15.68
CA ALA A 341 24.73 -11.53 16.51
C ALA A 341 25.02 -13.04 16.25
N GLN A 342 26.23 -13.35 15.78
CA GLN A 342 26.70 -14.71 15.57
C GLN A 342 27.44 -15.28 16.82
N ALA A 343 27.84 -14.39 17.73
CA ALA A 343 28.34 -14.80 19.01
C ALA A 343 27.17 -14.90 19.99
N HIS A 344 26.97 -16.07 20.56
CA HIS A 344 25.97 -16.30 21.58
C HIS A 344 26.71 -16.63 22.87
N ALA A 345 26.37 -15.93 23.96
CA ALA A 345 26.80 -16.35 25.28
C ALA A 345 26.07 -17.64 25.64
N ALA A 346 26.79 -18.58 26.21
CA ALA A 346 26.24 -19.80 26.79
C ALA A 346 26.32 -19.70 28.31
N PRO A 347 25.48 -18.86 28.96
CA PRO A 347 25.60 -18.57 30.37
C PRO A 347 25.26 -19.80 31.24
N GLN A 348 26.04 -19.99 32.28
CA GLN A 348 25.87 -21.02 33.29
C GLN A 348 26.14 -20.45 34.68
N TRP A 349 25.80 -21.20 35.72
CA TRP A 349 26.15 -20.81 37.06
C TRP A 349 27.64 -21.01 37.32
N ILE A 350 28.36 -19.93 37.59
CA ILE A 350 29.81 -19.90 37.82
C ILE A 350 30.07 -19.50 39.27
N ASP A 351 30.93 -20.24 39.94
CA ASP A 351 31.49 -19.79 41.23
C ASP A 351 32.55 -18.71 40.97
N LEU A 352 32.25 -17.46 41.34
CA LEU A 352 33.14 -16.33 41.10
C LEU A 352 34.47 -16.42 41.86
N ARG A 353 34.47 -17.03 43.04
CA ARG A 353 35.71 -17.19 43.83
C ARG A 353 36.67 -18.14 43.11
N GLU A 354 36.17 -19.27 42.64
CA GLU A 354 36.97 -20.25 41.92
C GLU A 354 37.43 -19.68 40.55
N ALA A 355 36.51 -19.12 39.78
CA ALA A 355 36.80 -18.60 38.44
C ALA A 355 37.81 -17.44 38.48
N LEU A 356 37.57 -16.44 39.35
CA LEU A 356 38.49 -15.30 39.49
C LEU A 356 39.83 -15.73 40.09
N GLY A 357 39.83 -16.67 41.03
CA GLY A 357 41.06 -17.25 41.57
C GLY A 357 41.95 -17.89 40.51
N LYS A 358 41.37 -18.69 39.62
CA LYS A 358 42.08 -19.30 38.48
C LYS A 358 42.67 -18.24 37.53
N ILE A 359 41.89 -17.18 37.24
CA ILE A 359 42.36 -16.08 36.40
C ILE A 359 43.54 -15.36 37.05
N LEU A 360 43.43 -15.00 38.35
CA LEU A 360 44.51 -14.31 39.05
C LEU A 360 45.78 -15.14 39.09
N SER A 361 45.69 -16.45 39.39
CA SER A 361 46.84 -17.34 39.42
C SER A 361 47.57 -17.38 38.07
N TYR A 362 46.84 -17.30 36.94
CA TYR A 362 47.47 -17.21 35.62
C TYR A 362 48.29 -15.93 35.45
N TYR A 363 47.85 -14.81 36.01
CA TYR A 363 48.53 -13.51 35.91
C TYR A 363 49.55 -13.28 37.04
N GLU A 364 49.70 -14.16 38.00
CA GLU A 364 50.56 -13.99 39.18
C GLU A 364 52.01 -13.80 38.82
N LEU A 365 52.55 -14.68 37.94
CA LEU A 365 53.93 -14.59 37.46
C LEU A 365 54.20 -13.26 36.74
N LEU A 366 53.25 -12.78 35.92
CA LEU A 366 53.40 -11.50 35.19
C LEU A 366 53.33 -10.30 36.15
N ALA A 367 52.54 -10.40 37.24
CA ALA A 367 52.47 -9.42 38.28
C ALA A 367 53.75 -9.34 39.11
N GLU A 368 54.30 -10.52 39.45
CA GLU A 368 55.56 -10.64 40.18
C GLU A 368 56.75 -10.03 39.44
N GLU A 369 56.84 -10.21 38.08
CA GLU A 369 57.86 -9.57 37.25
C GLU A 369 57.87 -8.06 37.31
N ARG A 370 56.70 -7.46 37.67
CA ARG A 370 56.51 -6.01 37.82
C ARG A 370 56.42 -5.52 39.24
N ASN A 371 56.66 -6.45 40.22
CA ASN A 371 56.44 -6.19 41.65
C ASN A 371 55.02 -5.73 42.00
N ILE A 372 54.00 -6.20 41.26
CA ILE A 372 52.60 -5.82 41.49
C ILE A 372 51.94 -6.95 42.30
N ARG A 373 51.23 -6.58 43.36
CA ARG A 373 50.40 -7.55 44.12
C ARG A 373 48.98 -7.61 43.55
N LEU A 374 48.47 -8.84 43.41
CA LEU A 374 47.07 -9.08 43.06
C LEU A 374 46.26 -9.34 44.32
N ALA A 375 45.17 -8.59 44.54
CA ALA A 375 44.27 -8.76 45.65
C ALA A 375 42.89 -9.16 45.17
N LEU A 376 42.33 -10.29 45.66
CA LEU A 376 40.99 -10.76 45.30
C LEU A 376 40.06 -10.64 46.50
N GLU A 377 38.94 -9.95 46.31
CA GLU A 377 37.87 -9.87 47.30
C GLU A 377 36.54 -10.30 46.64
N VAL A 378 35.99 -11.44 47.10
CA VAL A 378 34.71 -11.93 46.56
C VAL A 378 33.69 -11.96 47.71
N ARG A 379 32.62 -11.19 47.53
CA ARG A 379 31.50 -11.08 48.48
C ARG A 379 30.21 -11.60 47.85
N ALA A 380 29.40 -12.28 48.64
CA ALA A 380 28.04 -12.63 48.26
C ALA A 380 27.05 -11.85 49.13
N GLN A 381 25.97 -11.34 48.54
CA GLN A 381 24.95 -10.63 49.27
C GLN A 381 24.18 -11.60 50.22
N LYS A 382 23.99 -11.22 51.49
CA LYS A 382 23.26 -12.00 52.50
C LYS A 382 23.82 -13.40 52.82
N GLY A 383 25.12 -13.62 52.73
CA GLY A 383 25.76 -14.90 53.11
C GLY A 383 25.47 -16.07 52.14
N GLY A 384 25.02 -15.80 50.94
CA GLY A 384 24.85 -16.80 49.86
C GLY A 384 26.18 -17.23 49.21
N GLU A 385 26.12 -18.14 48.27
CA GLU A 385 27.28 -18.53 47.50
C GLU A 385 27.61 -17.44 46.44
N PRO A 386 28.90 -17.13 46.20
CA PRO A 386 29.32 -16.08 45.25
C PRO A 386 29.22 -16.57 43.81
N ARG A 387 28.01 -16.81 43.32
CA ARG A 387 27.74 -17.29 41.96
C ARG A 387 27.22 -16.18 41.03
N ALA A 388 27.59 -16.26 39.79
CA ALA A 388 27.07 -15.40 38.71
C ALA A 388 26.49 -16.24 37.59
N TRP A 389 25.51 -15.67 36.86
CA TRP A 389 24.98 -16.26 35.63
C TRP A 389 25.71 -15.67 34.45
N ALA A 390 26.75 -16.38 33.94
CA ALA A 390 27.61 -15.89 32.87
C ALA A 390 28.22 -17.04 32.06
N ASP A 391 28.77 -16.71 30.89
CA ASP A 391 29.63 -17.62 30.09
C ASP A 391 31.04 -17.59 30.66
N GLU A 392 31.56 -18.73 31.07
CA GLU A 392 32.86 -18.84 31.76
C GLU A 392 34.03 -18.40 30.86
N LEU A 393 34.02 -18.78 29.59
CA LEU A 393 35.08 -18.41 28.64
C LEU A 393 35.08 -16.91 28.38
N MET A 394 33.88 -16.31 28.20
CA MET A 394 33.74 -14.89 28.01
C MET A 394 34.10 -14.10 29.29
N LEU A 395 33.71 -14.59 30.45
CA LEU A 395 34.09 -14.01 31.74
C LEU A 395 35.63 -13.99 31.87
N ASN A 396 36.29 -15.13 31.65
CA ASN A 396 37.74 -15.26 31.69
C ASN A 396 38.43 -14.26 30.73
N ARG A 397 37.89 -14.13 29.53
CA ARG A 397 38.41 -13.19 28.52
C ARG A 397 38.21 -11.73 28.93
N ALA A 398 37.06 -11.36 29.47
CA ALA A 398 36.78 -10.00 29.89
C ALA A 398 37.65 -9.57 31.07
N VAL A 399 37.69 -10.41 32.14
CA VAL A 399 38.50 -10.13 33.31
C VAL A 399 39.99 -10.16 33.00
N GLY A 400 40.45 -11.09 32.15
CA GLY A 400 41.83 -11.15 31.67
C GLY A 400 42.25 -9.87 30.90
N ASN A 401 41.38 -9.30 30.06
CA ASN A 401 41.65 -8.01 29.40
C ASN A 401 41.73 -6.87 30.40
N LEU A 402 40.86 -6.83 31.42
CA LEU A 402 40.92 -5.81 32.47
C LEU A 402 42.19 -5.94 33.32
N LEU A 403 42.56 -7.16 33.72
CA LEU A 403 43.80 -7.44 34.45
C LEU A 403 45.06 -7.08 33.68
N SER A 404 45.14 -7.51 32.41
CA SER A 404 46.24 -7.15 31.51
C SER A 404 46.37 -5.64 31.38
N ASN A 405 45.25 -4.91 31.28
CA ASN A 405 45.26 -3.43 31.28
C ASN A 405 45.73 -2.86 32.59
N ALA A 406 45.25 -3.34 33.72
CA ALA A 406 45.63 -2.89 35.08
C ALA A 406 47.13 -3.14 35.36
N LEU A 407 47.66 -4.30 34.99
CA LEU A 407 49.07 -4.63 35.13
C LEU A 407 49.99 -3.78 34.25
N ARG A 408 49.49 -3.41 33.07
CA ARG A 408 50.27 -2.56 32.13
C ARG A 408 50.39 -1.11 32.63
N HIS A 409 49.30 -0.55 33.13
CA HIS A 409 49.21 0.85 33.50
C HIS A 409 49.39 1.11 35.01
N GLY A 410 49.44 0.05 35.81
CA GLY A 410 49.82 0.14 37.22
C GLY A 410 51.29 0.45 37.39
N PRO A 411 51.69 1.34 38.33
CA PRO A 411 53.09 1.57 38.68
C PRO A 411 53.68 0.33 39.36
N PRO A 412 55.01 0.17 39.34
CA PRO A 412 55.69 -0.88 40.15
C PRO A 412 55.31 -0.74 41.63
N ASP A 413 55.43 -1.83 42.35
CA ASP A 413 55.18 -1.94 43.81
C ASP A 413 53.74 -1.57 44.25
N CYS A 414 52.77 -1.57 43.30
CA CYS A 414 51.38 -1.30 43.60
C CYS A 414 50.55 -2.57 43.88
N THR A 415 49.30 -2.37 44.25
CA THR A 415 48.31 -3.46 44.39
C THR A 415 47.20 -3.21 43.35
N VAL A 416 46.97 -4.22 42.48
CA VAL A 416 45.81 -4.32 41.61
C VAL A 416 44.71 -5.10 42.35
N SER A 417 43.56 -4.49 42.55
CA SER A 417 42.44 -5.10 43.27
C SER A 417 41.38 -5.62 42.33
N VAL A 418 40.93 -6.85 42.57
CA VAL A 418 39.76 -7.45 41.92
C VAL A 418 38.69 -7.66 42.96
N LYS A 419 37.56 -6.95 42.84
CA LYS A 419 36.43 -7.08 43.74
C LYS A 419 35.25 -7.62 43.01
N ALA A 420 34.58 -8.61 43.55
CA ALA A 420 33.37 -9.16 42.97
C ALA A 420 32.24 -9.22 44.02
N LEU A 421 31.06 -8.76 43.59
CA LEU A 421 29.83 -8.83 44.39
C LEU A 421 28.79 -9.64 43.62
N ALA A 422 28.46 -10.81 44.16
CA ALA A 422 27.38 -11.66 43.63
C ALA A 422 26.07 -11.45 44.40
N ARG A 423 24.96 -11.42 43.68
CA ARG A 423 23.60 -11.36 44.25
C ARG A 423 22.88 -12.70 44.03
N GLY A 424 21.91 -12.99 44.93
CA GLY A 424 21.17 -14.26 44.88
C GLY A 424 20.33 -14.50 43.65
N ASP A 425 20.09 -13.47 42.86
CA ASP A 425 19.37 -13.53 41.55
C ASP A 425 20.27 -13.88 40.36
N GLY A 426 21.59 -14.12 40.62
CA GLY A 426 22.58 -14.42 39.59
C GLY A 426 23.23 -13.18 38.97
N SER A 427 22.81 -11.98 39.36
CA SER A 427 23.51 -10.77 38.95
C SER A 427 24.84 -10.62 39.67
N ALA A 428 25.85 -10.13 39.00
CA ALA A 428 27.18 -9.94 39.56
C ALA A 428 27.81 -8.64 39.04
N GLU A 429 28.66 -8.08 39.90
CA GLU A 429 29.45 -6.91 39.57
C GLU A 429 30.93 -7.21 39.89
N ILE A 430 31.81 -7.04 38.94
CA ILE A 430 33.24 -7.30 39.03
C ILE A 430 33.97 -5.98 38.77
N GLU A 431 34.72 -5.50 39.73
CA GLU A 431 35.57 -4.31 39.63
C GLU A 431 37.05 -4.72 39.58
N VAL A 432 37.77 -4.22 38.61
CA VAL A 432 39.23 -4.31 38.50
C VAL A 432 39.79 -2.92 38.61
N ALA A 433 40.59 -2.68 39.65
CA ALA A 433 41.13 -1.35 39.91
C ALA A 433 42.63 -1.38 40.11
N ASN A 434 43.28 -0.38 39.55
CA ASN A 434 44.74 -0.14 39.72
C ASN A 434 45.04 1.34 40.05
N PRO A 435 46.00 1.63 40.90
CA PRO A 435 46.55 2.95 41.00
C PRO A 435 47.32 3.32 39.74
N GLY A 436 47.51 4.61 39.46
CA GLY A 436 48.30 5.06 38.31
C GLY A 436 48.00 6.47 37.85
N SER A 437 48.47 6.81 36.63
CA SER A 437 48.34 8.15 36.04
C SER A 437 46.87 8.55 35.80
N GLY A 438 45.97 7.54 35.75
CA GLY A 438 44.55 7.76 35.44
C GLY A 438 44.28 8.01 33.97
N ILE A 439 43.01 8.23 33.64
CA ILE A 439 42.50 8.51 32.30
C ILE A 439 41.85 9.89 32.33
N ALA A 440 42.29 10.81 31.46
CA ALA A 440 41.68 12.13 31.38
C ALA A 440 40.22 12.06 30.99
N ALA A 441 39.37 12.94 31.53
CA ALA A 441 37.92 12.91 31.39
C ALA A 441 37.46 12.94 29.92
N GLU A 442 38.21 13.60 29.03
CA GLU A 442 37.93 13.68 27.59
C GLU A 442 38.04 12.32 26.87
N HIS A 443 38.81 11.37 27.41
CA HIS A 443 39.02 10.06 26.84
C HIS A 443 38.01 9.03 27.35
N LEU A 444 37.42 9.19 28.54
CA LEU A 444 36.50 8.25 29.17
C LEU A 444 35.35 7.82 28.30
N PRO A 445 34.68 8.67 27.53
CA PRO A 445 33.57 8.26 26.65
C PRO A 445 33.98 7.30 25.52
N ARG A 446 35.26 7.31 25.15
CA ARG A 446 35.78 6.65 23.95
C ARG A 446 36.68 5.44 24.22
N ILE A 447 37.08 5.19 25.47
CA ILE A 447 38.04 4.12 25.78
C ILE A 447 37.56 2.72 25.47
N PHE A 448 36.25 2.55 25.29
CA PHE A 448 35.62 1.29 24.87
C PHE A 448 35.45 1.20 23.36
N ASP A 449 35.80 2.27 22.60
CA ASP A 449 35.79 2.23 21.15
C ASP A 449 36.97 1.36 20.66
N ARG A 450 36.78 0.70 19.53
CA ARG A 450 37.82 -0.15 18.93
C ARG A 450 38.99 0.69 18.49
N PHE A 451 40.20 0.16 18.71
CA PHE A 451 41.47 0.82 18.36
C PHE A 451 41.68 2.16 19.03
N TYR A 452 40.77 2.61 19.88
CA TYR A 452 40.95 3.89 20.56
C TYR A 452 42.02 3.82 21.59
N ARG A 453 42.91 4.80 21.56
CA ARG A 453 44.00 4.99 22.50
C ARG A 453 44.16 6.49 22.77
N PRO A 454 44.24 6.93 24.04
CA PRO A 454 44.67 8.27 24.38
C PRO A 454 46.09 8.46 23.83
N CYS A 455 46.35 9.53 23.05
CA CYS A 455 47.68 9.83 22.55
C CYS A 455 48.58 10.30 23.67
N THR A 456 49.28 9.36 24.32
CA THR A 456 50.35 9.65 25.26
C THR A 456 51.60 9.01 24.71
N SER A 457 52.59 9.81 24.36
CA SER A 457 53.98 9.54 23.94
C SER A 457 54.22 8.37 22.92
N ARG A 458 55.11 8.59 21.96
CA ARG A 458 55.47 7.62 20.89
C ARG A 458 56.12 6.31 21.42
N GLU A 459 56.66 6.32 22.64
CA GLU A 459 57.32 5.12 23.23
C GLU A 459 56.37 4.14 23.84
N GLU A 460 55.19 4.55 24.35
CA GLU A 460 54.14 3.64 24.84
C GLU A 460 53.22 3.10 23.74
N SER A 461 53.41 3.58 22.50
CA SER A 461 52.54 3.21 21.39
C SER A 461 52.69 1.76 20.90
N SER A 462 53.77 1.07 21.26
CA SER A 462 54.06 -0.29 20.74
C SER A 462 53.33 -1.41 21.46
N ALA A 463 52.74 -1.22 22.61
CA ALA A 463 52.36 -2.33 23.51
C ALA A 463 50.88 -2.76 23.57
N GLY A 464 49.93 -2.16 22.82
CA GLY A 464 48.51 -2.61 22.89
C GLY A 464 47.70 -2.32 21.65
N SER A 465 46.83 -3.26 21.26
CA SER A 465 46.00 -3.16 20.03
C SER A 465 44.77 -2.25 20.16
N GLY A 466 44.47 -1.69 21.34
CA GLY A 466 43.23 -0.92 21.57
C GLY A 466 41.94 -1.74 21.47
N LEU A 467 42.02 -3.07 21.40
CA LEU A 467 40.86 -3.96 21.28
C LEU A 467 40.37 -4.53 22.62
N GLY A 468 41.23 -4.54 23.65
CA GLY A 468 40.91 -5.22 24.93
C GLY A 468 39.65 -4.69 25.61
N LEU A 469 39.51 -3.37 25.74
CA LEU A 469 38.32 -2.75 26.35
C LEU A 469 37.08 -2.87 25.46
N ALA A 470 37.21 -2.83 24.16
CA ALA A 470 36.12 -3.09 23.22
C ALA A 470 35.59 -4.54 23.35
N ILE A 471 36.48 -5.50 23.58
CA ILE A 471 36.09 -6.90 23.86
C ILE A 471 35.30 -6.99 25.18
N VAL A 472 35.75 -6.30 26.23
CA VAL A 472 35.05 -6.27 27.52
C VAL A 472 33.63 -5.71 27.35
N LYS A 473 33.48 -4.63 26.59
CA LYS A 473 32.19 -4.04 26.27
C LYS A 473 31.31 -5.03 25.47
N SER A 474 31.83 -5.65 24.42
CA SER A 474 31.07 -6.63 23.62
C SER A 474 30.65 -7.82 24.46
N ILE A 475 31.47 -8.30 25.38
CA ILE A 475 31.11 -9.40 26.30
C ILE A 475 29.99 -8.96 27.25
N ALA A 476 30.07 -7.74 27.81
CA ALA A 476 29.00 -7.19 28.63
C ALA A 476 27.68 -7.11 27.87
N ASP A 477 27.74 -6.54 26.65
CA ASP A 477 26.55 -6.37 25.77
C ASP A 477 25.92 -7.73 25.39
N LEU A 478 26.73 -8.77 25.08
CA LEU A 478 26.25 -10.12 24.78
C LEU A 478 25.53 -10.79 25.96
N HIS A 479 25.87 -10.41 27.19
CA HIS A 479 25.20 -10.88 28.40
C HIS A 479 24.04 -9.95 28.83
N GLY A 480 23.71 -8.88 28.05
CA GLY A 480 22.75 -7.86 28.49
C GLY A 480 23.19 -7.06 29.72
N GLY A 481 24.50 -7.10 30.03
CA GLY A 481 25.13 -6.38 31.12
C GLY A 481 25.60 -4.99 30.75
N ARG A 482 26.53 -4.44 31.57
CA ARG A 482 27.13 -3.12 31.34
C ARG A 482 28.59 -3.10 31.74
N VAL A 483 29.38 -2.24 31.09
CA VAL A 483 30.71 -1.91 31.52
C VAL A 483 30.79 -0.43 31.90
N GLY A 484 31.52 -0.11 32.93
CA GLY A 484 31.75 1.25 33.39
C GLY A 484 33.23 1.49 33.67
N VAL A 485 33.60 2.77 33.81
CA VAL A 485 34.94 3.20 34.23
C VAL A 485 34.81 4.37 35.18
N ARG A 486 35.61 4.37 36.20
CA ARG A 486 35.85 5.50 37.11
C ARG A 486 37.38 5.71 37.13
N SER A 487 37.82 6.89 36.84
CA SER A 487 39.26 7.23 36.86
C SER A 487 39.48 8.60 37.46
N GLU A 488 40.36 8.64 38.46
CA GLU A 488 40.86 9.87 39.08
C GLU A 488 42.33 9.96 38.79
N PRO A 489 42.76 10.96 37.96
CA PRO A 489 44.13 11.13 37.56
C PRO A 489 45.09 11.21 38.79
N GLY A 490 46.11 10.39 38.77
CA GLY A 490 47.10 10.31 39.86
C GLY A 490 46.67 9.50 41.09
N LEU A 491 45.46 8.95 41.08
CA LEU A 491 44.96 8.11 42.20
C LEU A 491 44.66 6.68 41.72
N GLU A 492 43.53 6.48 41.06
CA GLU A 492 43.02 5.12 40.76
C GLU A 492 42.22 5.11 39.44
N THR A 493 42.31 4.02 38.69
CA THR A 493 41.38 3.70 37.61
C THR A 493 40.70 2.38 37.96
N ALA A 494 39.38 2.37 37.98
CA ALA A 494 38.53 1.21 38.24
C ALA A 494 37.61 0.94 37.08
N PHE A 495 37.64 -0.24 36.54
CA PHE A 495 36.72 -0.75 35.51
C PHE A 495 35.71 -1.69 36.18
N THR A 496 34.43 -1.46 35.93
CA THR A 496 33.34 -2.25 36.47
C THR A 496 32.62 -3.00 35.38
N LEU A 497 32.52 -4.31 35.49
CA LEU A 497 31.79 -5.19 34.60
C LEU A 497 30.57 -5.75 35.32
N SER A 498 29.38 -5.58 34.83
CA SER A 498 28.16 -6.08 35.41
C SER A 498 27.47 -7.13 34.55
N PHE A 499 27.03 -8.20 35.17
CA PHE A 499 26.18 -9.25 34.57
C PHE A 499 24.75 -9.15 35.11
N PRO A 500 23.71 -9.30 34.29
CA PRO A 500 22.33 -9.25 34.77
C PRO A 500 21.93 -10.49 35.55
N ALA A 501 20.75 -10.44 36.18
CA ALA A 501 20.13 -11.59 36.82
C ALA A 501 19.83 -12.72 35.84
N ALA A 502 19.87 -13.96 36.30
CA ALA A 502 19.52 -15.13 35.50
C ALA A 502 18.11 -14.98 34.87
N GLY A 503 17.99 -15.24 33.58
CA GLY A 503 16.73 -15.13 32.85
C GLY A 503 16.35 -13.72 32.33
N ARG A 504 17.25 -12.73 32.44
CA ARG A 504 17.07 -11.37 31.87
C ARG A 504 18.02 -11.05 30.69
N ALA A 505 18.73 -12.03 30.17
CA ALA A 505 19.63 -11.87 29.02
C ALA A 505 18.88 -12.07 27.70
#